data_005a5373198676b170f6ac5f29216906
#
_entry.id   005a5373198676b170f6ac5f29216906
#
_cell.length_a   1.000
_cell.length_b   1.000
_cell.length_c   1.000
_cell.angle_alpha   90.00
_cell.angle_beta   90.00
_cell.angle_gamma   90.00
#
_symmetry.space_group_name_H-M   'P 1'
#
loop_
_entity.id
_entity.type
_entity.pdbx_description
1 polymer ?
#
loop_
_entity_poly.entity_id
_entity_poly.type
_entity_poly.pdbx_seq_one_letter_code
_entity_poly.pdbx_strand_id
1 'polypeptide(L)'
;LLSLVGIRMVSCKEGASQKQLLRSLLTGTLGSSVLILIALLFLIFMGFITWGIFGSVVSGLLAGVIIGQATEYYTSAEYRPTQGIAFQAKMGPATTIIDGLATGMYSAGVPVITIVVGILCAYGFAGGFAPTPGAFSMGLYGVGFAAVGMLSTLGITLATDAYDPIADNAGGNAEMSGMPPEVRQRTDALDSLCYTTAVTDTGVAIG
;
A
#
# COMPACT_ATOMS: atom_id res chain seq x y z
N LEU A 1 -8.59 -2.36 14.74
CA LEU A 1 -9.23 -3.66 14.99
C LEU A 1 -9.75 -4.29 13.70
N LEU A 2 -10.46 -3.56 12.81
CA LEU A 2 -11.00 -4.11 11.56
C LEU A 2 -9.90 -4.56 10.59
N SER A 3 -8.76 -3.87 10.55
CA SER A 3 -7.60 -4.27 9.76
C SER A 3 -6.98 -5.61 10.22
N LEU A 4 -7.08 -5.93 11.52
CA LEU A 4 -6.66 -7.23 12.05
C LEU A 4 -7.57 -8.38 11.56
N VAL A 5 -8.84 -8.09 11.31
CA VAL A 5 -9.75 -9.06 10.66
C VAL A 5 -9.33 -9.29 9.22
N GLY A 6 -8.88 -8.25 8.53
CA GLY A 6 -8.35 -8.34 7.17
C GLY A 6 -7.15 -9.26 7.03
N ILE A 7 -6.28 -9.35 8.03
CA ILE A 7 -5.15 -10.30 8.05
C ILE A 7 -5.65 -11.75 7.88
N ARG A 8 -6.79 -12.10 8.49
CA ARG A 8 -7.37 -13.44 8.37
C ARG A 8 -7.99 -13.73 6.99
N MET A 9 -8.19 -12.70 6.19
CA MET A 9 -8.68 -12.85 4.80
C MET A 9 -7.55 -13.17 3.84
N VAL A 10 -6.30 -12.95 4.23
CA VAL A 10 -5.12 -13.31 3.44
C VAL A 10 -4.94 -14.82 3.47
N SER A 11 -5.05 -15.45 2.31
CA SER A 11 -4.86 -16.90 2.16
C SER A 11 -4.23 -17.19 0.81
N CYS A 12 -3.24 -18.06 0.78
CA CYS A 12 -2.62 -18.55 -0.45
C CYS A 12 -2.38 -20.06 -0.38
N LYS A 13 -2.22 -20.68 -1.55
CA LYS A 13 -1.89 -22.11 -1.67
C LYS A 13 -0.37 -22.29 -1.69
N GLU A 14 0.11 -23.46 -1.29
CA GLU A 14 1.51 -23.84 -1.46
C GLU A 14 1.93 -23.76 -2.93
N GLY A 15 3.11 -23.21 -3.19
CA GLY A 15 3.63 -23.02 -4.55
C GLY A 15 2.96 -21.88 -5.33
N ALA A 16 2.28 -20.95 -4.65
CA ALA A 16 1.71 -19.77 -5.29
C ALA A 16 2.80 -18.91 -5.94
N SER A 17 2.50 -18.37 -7.14
CA SER A 17 3.37 -17.39 -7.80
C SER A 17 3.38 -16.06 -7.05
N GLN A 18 4.44 -15.25 -7.22
CA GLN A 18 4.54 -13.91 -6.61
C GLN A 18 3.29 -13.07 -6.89
N LYS A 19 2.78 -13.10 -8.10
CA LYS A 19 1.54 -12.40 -8.47
C LYS A 19 0.31 -12.87 -7.69
N GLN A 20 0.22 -14.15 -7.36
CA GLN A 20 -0.88 -14.69 -6.55
C GLN A 20 -0.74 -14.26 -5.09
N LEU A 21 0.48 -14.20 -4.58
CA LEU A 21 0.79 -13.71 -3.24
C LEU A 21 0.42 -12.23 -3.09
N LEU A 22 0.83 -11.37 -4.03
CA LEU A 22 0.45 -9.95 -4.07
C LEU A 22 -1.07 -9.75 -4.12
N ARG A 23 -1.78 -10.54 -4.94
CA ARG A 23 -3.25 -10.50 -4.98
C ARG A 23 -3.90 -10.93 -3.68
N SER A 24 -3.32 -11.90 -2.97
CA SER A 24 -3.81 -12.32 -1.67
C SER A 24 -3.70 -11.21 -0.62
N LEU A 25 -2.56 -10.51 -0.60
CA LEU A 25 -2.35 -9.34 0.25
C LEU A 25 -3.32 -8.20 -0.09
N LEU A 26 -3.49 -7.90 -1.37
CA LEU A 26 -4.47 -6.92 -1.84
C LEU A 26 -5.90 -7.26 -1.40
N THR A 27 -6.27 -8.54 -1.44
CA THR A 27 -7.58 -9.00 -0.97
C THR A 27 -7.78 -8.71 0.53
N GLY A 28 -6.75 -8.91 1.34
CA GLY A 28 -6.77 -8.57 2.77
C GLY A 28 -6.93 -7.06 3.00
N THR A 29 -6.18 -6.25 2.26
CA THR A 29 -6.24 -4.77 2.35
C THR A 29 -7.60 -4.23 1.90
N LEU A 30 -8.11 -4.68 0.75
CA LEU A 30 -9.43 -4.29 0.26
C LEU A 30 -10.55 -4.78 1.17
N GLY A 31 -10.45 -6.01 1.69
CA GLY A 31 -11.39 -6.55 2.67
C GLY A 31 -11.43 -5.72 3.94
N SER A 32 -10.27 -5.32 4.48
CA SER A 32 -10.17 -4.39 5.60
C SER A 32 -10.85 -3.06 5.29
N SER A 33 -10.58 -2.50 4.12
CA SER A 33 -11.16 -1.22 3.68
C SER A 33 -12.68 -1.28 3.61
N VAL A 34 -13.24 -2.36 3.06
CA VAL A 34 -14.70 -2.57 3.01
C VAL A 34 -15.30 -2.66 4.41
N LEU A 35 -14.66 -3.40 5.33
CA LEU A 35 -15.13 -3.48 6.71
C LEU A 35 -15.12 -2.12 7.42
N ILE A 36 -14.11 -1.30 7.14
CA ILE A 36 -14.00 0.06 7.67
C ILE A 36 -15.12 0.94 7.13
N LEU A 37 -15.42 0.86 5.82
CA LEU A 37 -16.53 1.59 5.22
C LEU A 37 -17.88 1.20 5.80
N ILE A 38 -18.11 -0.09 6.04
CA ILE A 38 -19.33 -0.58 6.70
C ILE A 38 -19.45 -0.01 8.12
N ALA A 39 -18.36 -0.03 8.90
CA ALA A 39 -18.34 0.53 10.25
C ALA A 39 -18.61 2.05 10.25
N LEU A 40 -18.05 2.78 9.28
CA LEU A 40 -18.32 4.22 9.13
C LEU A 40 -19.77 4.51 8.75
N LEU A 41 -20.36 3.71 7.86
CA LEU A 41 -21.80 3.82 7.55
C LEU A 41 -22.67 3.59 8.78
N PHE A 42 -22.30 2.61 9.61
CA PHE A 42 -23.01 2.39 10.88
C PHE A 42 -22.90 3.59 11.82
N LEU A 43 -21.72 4.25 11.91
CA LEU A 43 -21.52 5.45 12.70
C LEU A 43 -22.30 6.66 12.17
N ILE A 44 -22.49 6.78 10.85
CA ILE A 44 -23.37 7.79 10.26
C ILE A 44 -24.81 7.54 10.68
N PHE A 45 -25.27 6.29 10.59
CA PHE A 45 -26.63 5.93 10.95
C PHE A 45 -26.93 6.19 12.44
N MET A 46 -25.93 6.03 13.30
CA MET A 46 -26.02 6.40 14.72
C MET A 46 -25.90 7.92 14.99
N GLY A 47 -25.63 8.73 13.98
CA GLY A 47 -25.53 10.19 14.10
C GLY A 47 -24.19 10.70 14.65
N PHE A 48 -23.16 9.85 14.77
CA PHE A 48 -21.84 10.26 15.26
C PHE A 48 -20.99 10.98 14.22
N ILE A 49 -21.20 10.70 12.94
CA ILE A 49 -20.37 11.20 11.83
C ILE A 49 -21.30 11.79 10.75
N THR A 50 -20.86 12.89 10.14
CA THR A 50 -21.54 13.50 9.00
C THR A 50 -21.12 12.86 7.67
N TRP A 51 -21.95 12.97 6.64
CA TRP A 51 -21.63 12.50 5.28
C TRP A 51 -20.36 13.16 4.71
N GLY A 52 -20.06 14.41 5.09
CA GLY A 52 -18.84 15.10 4.69
C GLY A 52 -17.60 14.42 5.23
N ILE A 53 -17.58 14.09 6.53
CA ILE A 53 -16.46 13.36 7.15
C ILE A 53 -16.31 11.95 6.55
N PHE A 54 -17.42 11.26 6.29
CA PHE A 54 -17.38 9.98 5.58
C PHE A 54 -16.67 10.09 4.22
N GLY A 55 -17.05 11.10 3.41
CA GLY A 55 -16.39 11.38 2.12
C GLY A 55 -14.89 11.65 2.27
N SER A 56 -14.50 12.39 3.32
CA SER A 56 -13.08 12.63 3.63
C SER A 56 -12.32 11.35 3.95
N VAL A 57 -12.87 10.47 4.77
CA VAL A 57 -12.25 9.17 5.10
C VAL A 57 -12.15 8.27 3.87
N VAL A 58 -13.19 8.24 3.03
CA VAL A 58 -13.19 7.49 1.77
C VAL A 58 -12.09 8.00 0.84
N SER A 59 -11.90 9.32 0.73
CA SER A 59 -10.83 9.89 -0.10
C SER A 59 -9.44 9.45 0.37
N GLY A 60 -9.21 9.40 1.69
CA GLY A 60 -7.96 8.90 2.28
C GLY A 60 -7.73 7.41 2.03
N LEU A 61 -8.76 6.57 2.23
CA LEU A 61 -8.69 5.15 1.92
C LEU A 61 -8.35 4.89 0.45
N LEU A 62 -9.01 5.59 -0.46
CA LEU A 62 -8.75 5.47 -1.90
C LEU A 62 -7.35 5.94 -2.26
N ALA A 63 -6.89 7.04 -1.66
CA ALA A 63 -5.53 7.52 -1.86
C ALA A 63 -4.51 6.48 -1.41
N GLY A 64 -4.67 5.86 -0.24
CA GLY A 64 -3.79 4.79 0.24
C GLY A 64 -3.74 3.59 -0.71
N VAL A 65 -4.89 3.13 -1.20
CA VAL A 65 -4.96 2.01 -2.16
C VAL A 65 -4.26 2.37 -3.48
N ILE A 66 -4.47 3.58 -4.02
CA ILE A 66 -3.84 4.03 -5.28
C ILE A 66 -2.32 4.13 -5.10
N ILE A 67 -1.84 4.70 -4.00
CA ILE A 67 -0.41 4.80 -3.69
C ILE A 67 0.20 3.40 -3.57
N GLY A 68 -0.43 2.50 -2.83
CA GLY A 68 0.03 1.12 -2.69
C GLY A 68 0.14 0.40 -4.04
N GLN A 69 -0.88 0.50 -4.89
CA GLN A 69 -0.87 -0.12 -6.22
C GLN A 69 0.16 0.51 -7.17
N ALA A 70 0.35 1.83 -7.10
CA ALA A 70 1.37 2.51 -7.87
C ALA A 70 2.78 2.06 -7.44
N THR A 71 3.00 1.97 -6.14
CA THR A 71 4.29 1.51 -5.59
C THR A 71 4.56 0.06 -5.99
N GLU A 72 3.58 -0.83 -5.85
CA GLU A 72 3.68 -2.22 -6.31
C GLU A 72 4.06 -2.30 -7.79
N TYR A 73 3.43 -1.50 -8.65
CA TYR A 73 3.72 -1.47 -10.08
C TYR A 73 5.17 -1.10 -10.39
N TYR A 74 5.75 -0.14 -9.65
CA TYR A 74 7.11 0.31 -9.90
C TYR A 74 8.19 -0.52 -9.22
N THR A 75 7.88 -1.33 -8.23
CA THR A 75 8.85 -2.06 -7.40
C THR A 75 8.84 -3.57 -7.62
N SER A 76 7.69 -4.15 -7.99
CA SER A 76 7.58 -5.60 -8.17
C SER A 76 8.29 -6.08 -9.44
N ALA A 77 8.97 -7.21 -9.34
CA ALA A 77 9.65 -7.89 -10.45
C ALA A 77 8.70 -8.37 -11.55
N GLU A 78 7.39 -8.46 -11.28
CA GLU A 78 6.36 -8.87 -12.24
C GLU A 78 6.05 -7.79 -13.29
N TYR A 79 6.43 -6.52 -13.04
CA TYR A 79 6.06 -5.41 -13.89
C TYR A 79 7.24 -4.84 -14.69
N ARG A 80 6.88 -4.17 -15.79
CA ARG A 80 7.84 -3.63 -16.78
C ARG A 80 8.90 -2.69 -16.21
N PRO A 81 8.61 -1.79 -15.25
CA PRO A 81 9.63 -0.86 -14.75
C PRO A 81 10.84 -1.60 -14.17
N THR A 82 10.62 -2.56 -13.29
CA THR A 82 11.68 -3.36 -12.69
C THR A 82 12.39 -4.26 -13.70
N GLN A 83 11.62 -4.86 -14.63
CA GLN A 83 12.18 -5.67 -15.71
C GLN A 83 13.04 -4.83 -16.67
N GLY A 84 12.69 -3.56 -16.89
CA GLY A 84 13.48 -2.60 -17.67
C GLY A 84 14.85 -2.38 -17.04
N ILE A 85 14.90 -2.10 -15.73
CA ILE A 85 16.16 -1.93 -14.99
C ILE A 85 17.01 -3.21 -15.07
N ALA A 86 16.40 -4.38 -14.90
CA ALA A 86 17.09 -5.66 -15.00
C ALA A 86 17.65 -5.91 -16.43
N PHE A 87 16.94 -5.46 -17.47
CA PHE A 87 17.44 -5.52 -18.83
C PHE A 87 18.63 -4.59 -19.05
N GLN A 88 18.60 -3.37 -18.52
CA GLN A 88 19.71 -2.41 -18.59
C GLN A 88 20.95 -2.89 -17.83
N ALA A 89 20.78 -3.74 -16.82
CA ALA A 89 21.90 -4.33 -16.08
C ALA A 89 22.82 -5.19 -16.99
N LYS A 90 22.29 -5.71 -18.10
CA LYS A 90 23.10 -6.44 -19.11
C LYS A 90 24.04 -5.51 -19.91
N MET A 91 23.73 -4.22 -19.96
CA MET A 91 24.53 -3.23 -20.69
C MET A 91 25.64 -2.62 -19.83
N GLY A 92 25.52 -2.72 -18.51
CA GLY A 92 26.53 -2.28 -17.57
C GLY A 92 25.99 -1.43 -16.40
N PRO A 93 26.85 -1.13 -15.42
CA PRO A 93 26.40 -0.45 -14.20
C PRO A 93 25.92 0.98 -14.44
N ALA A 94 26.49 1.71 -15.38
CA ALA A 94 26.09 3.08 -15.66
C ALA A 94 24.65 3.18 -16.17
N THR A 95 24.26 2.33 -17.12
CA THR A 95 22.90 2.27 -17.67
C THR A 95 21.90 1.82 -16.63
N THR A 96 22.27 0.88 -15.76
CA THR A 96 21.42 0.41 -14.65
C THR A 96 21.12 1.53 -13.67
N ILE A 97 22.14 2.32 -13.29
CA ILE A 97 21.96 3.43 -12.36
C ILE A 97 21.07 4.52 -12.96
N ILE A 98 21.28 4.87 -14.23
CA ILE A 98 20.49 5.91 -14.92
C ILE A 98 19.04 5.47 -15.04
N ASP A 99 18.76 4.26 -15.46
CA ASP A 99 17.40 3.74 -15.63
C ASP A 99 16.69 3.56 -14.29
N GLY A 100 17.41 3.08 -13.26
CA GLY A 100 16.89 2.98 -11.90
C GLY A 100 16.52 4.34 -11.32
N LEU A 101 17.37 5.36 -11.50
CA LEU A 101 17.08 6.72 -11.05
C LEU A 101 15.88 7.32 -11.80
N ALA A 102 15.81 7.15 -13.13
CA ALA A 102 14.70 7.61 -13.96
C ALA A 102 13.38 6.95 -13.53
N THR A 103 13.38 5.64 -13.35
CA THR A 103 12.21 4.87 -12.87
C THR A 103 11.77 5.34 -11.49
N GLY A 104 12.70 5.58 -10.56
CA GLY A 104 12.42 6.13 -9.23
C GLY A 104 11.78 7.51 -9.28
N MET A 105 12.26 8.40 -10.16
CA MET A 105 11.64 9.71 -10.37
C MET A 105 10.21 9.62 -10.93
N TYR A 106 9.97 8.72 -11.88
CA TYR A 106 8.62 8.49 -12.41
C TYR A 106 7.69 7.90 -11.35
N SER A 107 8.18 7.01 -10.51
CA SER A 107 7.37 6.37 -9.47
C SER A 107 6.81 7.35 -8.46
N ALA A 108 7.50 8.45 -8.17
CA ALA A 108 7.04 9.49 -7.25
C ALA A 108 5.85 10.30 -7.79
N GLY A 109 5.65 10.34 -9.11
CA GLY A 109 4.61 11.17 -9.73
C GLY A 109 3.19 10.78 -9.35
N VAL A 110 2.87 9.48 -9.35
CA VAL A 110 1.52 8.99 -9.01
C VAL A 110 1.17 9.25 -7.54
N PRO A 111 2.02 8.90 -6.55
CA PRO A 111 1.76 9.24 -5.16
C PRO A 111 1.53 10.74 -4.93
N VAL A 112 2.39 11.60 -5.46
CA VAL A 112 2.27 13.07 -5.28
C VAL A 112 0.93 13.58 -5.82
N ILE A 113 0.54 13.21 -7.03
CA ILE A 113 -0.74 13.61 -7.60
C ILE A 113 -1.91 13.08 -6.77
N THR A 114 -1.83 11.83 -6.33
CA THR A 114 -2.86 11.18 -5.51
C THR A 114 -3.05 11.89 -4.18
N ILE A 115 -1.96 12.27 -3.50
CA ILE A 115 -2.01 13.03 -2.24
C ILE A 115 -2.68 14.39 -2.46
N VAL A 116 -2.26 15.13 -3.48
CA VAL A 116 -2.86 16.46 -3.79
C VAL A 116 -4.36 16.33 -4.04
N VAL A 117 -4.77 15.39 -4.88
CA VAL A 117 -6.19 15.14 -5.17
C VAL A 117 -6.94 14.68 -3.92
N GLY A 118 -6.36 13.78 -3.13
CA GLY A 118 -6.92 13.27 -1.88
C GLY A 118 -7.18 14.38 -0.87
N ILE A 119 -6.20 15.27 -0.67
CA ILE A 119 -6.34 16.45 0.22
C ILE A 119 -7.45 17.38 -0.27
N LEU A 120 -7.47 17.73 -1.57
CA LEU A 120 -8.49 18.61 -2.13
C LEU A 120 -9.89 18.01 -2.01
N CYS A 121 -10.05 16.72 -2.26
CA CYS A 121 -11.33 16.01 -2.10
C CYS A 121 -11.76 15.99 -0.62
N ALA A 122 -10.87 15.61 0.30
CA ALA A 122 -11.16 15.55 1.72
C ALA A 122 -11.57 16.93 2.29
N TYR A 123 -10.83 17.96 1.90
CA TYR A 123 -11.12 19.35 2.26
C TYR A 123 -12.49 19.79 1.74
N GLY A 124 -12.80 19.46 0.47
CA GLY A 124 -14.07 19.78 -0.16
C GLY A 124 -15.26 19.06 0.45
N PHE A 125 -15.15 17.74 0.69
CA PHE A 125 -16.20 16.94 1.32
C PHE A 125 -16.56 17.43 2.72
N ALA A 126 -15.58 17.88 3.49
CA ALA A 126 -15.80 18.46 4.80
C ALA A 126 -16.41 19.87 4.76
N GLY A 127 -16.61 20.45 3.57
CA GLY A 127 -17.17 21.78 3.41
C GLY A 127 -16.15 22.92 3.52
N GLY A 128 -14.85 22.63 3.34
CA GLY A 128 -13.78 23.62 3.45
C GLY A 128 -13.84 24.76 2.43
N PHE A 129 -14.49 24.54 1.28
CA PHE A 129 -14.70 25.55 0.25
C PHE A 129 -15.99 26.39 0.44
N ALA A 130 -16.79 26.11 1.48
CA ALA A 130 -18.00 26.87 1.71
C ALA A 130 -17.69 28.32 2.15
N PRO A 131 -18.47 29.34 1.70
CA PRO A 131 -18.27 30.72 2.09
C PRO A 131 -18.88 31.02 3.49
N THR A 132 -18.58 30.17 4.47
CA THR A 132 -19.12 30.27 5.83
C THR A 132 -18.00 30.44 6.85
N PRO A 133 -18.23 31.17 7.96
CA PRO A 133 -17.27 31.25 9.04
C PRO A 133 -16.95 29.85 9.58
N GLY A 134 -15.66 29.51 9.65
CA GLY A 134 -15.23 28.20 10.14
C GLY A 134 -15.07 27.11 9.06
N ALA A 135 -15.45 27.35 7.79
CA ALA A 135 -15.29 26.39 6.70
C ALA A 135 -13.81 25.93 6.55
N PHE A 136 -12.87 26.84 6.68
CA PHE A 136 -11.43 26.51 6.64
C PHE A 136 -11.04 25.46 7.68
N SER A 137 -11.48 25.67 8.94
CA SER A 137 -11.19 24.72 10.03
C SER A 137 -11.87 23.37 9.80
N MET A 138 -13.10 23.37 9.26
CA MET A 138 -13.81 22.14 8.89
C MET A 138 -13.12 21.41 7.75
N GLY A 139 -12.61 22.12 6.75
CA GLY A 139 -11.80 21.53 5.68
C GLY A 139 -10.55 20.86 6.21
N LEU A 140 -9.78 21.53 7.08
CA LEU A 140 -8.60 20.93 7.73
C LEU A 140 -8.96 19.72 8.59
N TYR A 141 -10.08 19.77 9.31
CA TYR A 141 -10.60 18.64 10.06
C TYR A 141 -10.89 17.45 9.14
N GLY A 142 -11.48 17.68 7.96
CA GLY A 142 -11.68 16.66 6.94
C GLY A 142 -10.40 16.04 6.43
N VAL A 143 -9.36 16.84 6.20
CA VAL A 143 -8.02 16.33 5.80
C VAL A 143 -7.45 15.43 6.91
N GLY A 144 -7.56 15.82 8.18
CA GLY A 144 -7.16 14.97 9.31
C GLY A 144 -7.89 13.61 9.32
N PHE A 145 -9.20 13.60 9.01
CA PHE A 145 -9.96 12.35 8.89
C PHE A 145 -9.58 11.54 7.66
N ALA A 146 -9.17 12.15 6.57
CA ALA A 146 -8.63 11.43 5.41
C ALA A 146 -7.32 10.70 5.78
N ALA A 147 -6.42 11.36 6.53
CA ALA A 147 -5.22 10.71 7.05
C ALA A 147 -5.55 9.51 7.95
N VAL A 148 -6.55 9.64 8.86
CA VAL A 148 -7.03 8.51 9.66
C VAL A 148 -7.60 7.40 8.76
N GLY A 149 -8.32 7.76 7.70
CA GLY A 149 -8.83 6.83 6.69
C GLY A 149 -7.71 6.03 6.04
N MET A 150 -6.66 6.70 5.57
CA MET A 150 -5.49 6.06 4.96
C MET A 150 -4.77 5.11 5.92
N LEU A 151 -4.59 5.53 7.18
CA LEU A 151 -3.96 4.73 8.23
C LEU A 151 -4.86 3.62 8.78
N SER A 152 -6.12 3.55 8.41
CA SER A 152 -7.06 2.58 8.96
C SER A 152 -6.72 1.12 8.59
N THR A 153 -5.97 0.90 7.51
CA THR A 153 -5.44 -0.40 7.08
C THR A 153 -4.10 -0.76 7.72
N LEU A 154 -3.54 0.10 8.57
CA LEU A 154 -2.20 -0.04 9.17
C LEU A 154 -1.96 -1.41 9.82
N GLY A 155 -2.98 -2.05 10.38
CA GLY A 155 -2.80 -3.36 11.02
C GLY A 155 -2.36 -4.46 10.05
N ILE A 156 -2.86 -4.46 8.81
CA ILE A 156 -2.42 -5.42 7.79
C ILE A 156 -1.07 -5.02 7.21
N THR A 157 -0.83 -3.72 7.02
CA THR A 157 0.43 -3.15 6.54
C THR A 157 1.58 -3.54 7.48
N LEU A 158 1.43 -3.33 8.79
CA LEU A 158 2.42 -3.73 9.79
C LEU A 158 2.63 -5.26 9.86
N ALA A 159 1.61 -6.05 9.55
CA ALA A 159 1.75 -7.50 9.50
C ALA A 159 2.61 -7.95 8.32
N THR A 160 2.51 -7.27 7.19
CA THR A 160 3.39 -7.52 6.02
C THR A 160 4.83 -7.07 6.27
N ASP A 161 5.03 -5.93 6.91
CA ASP A 161 6.34 -5.44 7.35
C ASP A 161 7.04 -6.41 8.32
N ALA A 162 6.30 -6.93 9.31
CA ALA A 162 6.84 -7.90 10.27
C ALA A 162 7.19 -9.25 9.62
N TYR A 163 6.59 -9.56 8.48
CA TYR A 163 6.87 -10.78 7.72
C TYR A 163 8.22 -10.72 6.99
N ASP A 164 8.67 -9.53 6.57
CA ASP A 164 9.89 -9.30 5.80
C ASP A 164 11.15 -9.96 6.44
N PRO A 165 11.54 -9.64 7.68
CA PRO A 165 12.70 -10.25 8.30
C PRO A 165 12.56 -11.77 8.53
N ILE A 166 11.34 -12.28 8.58
CA ILE A 166 11.09 -13.72 8.72
C ILE A 166 11.43 -14.44 7.41
N ALA A 167 10.97 -13.89 6.27
CA ALA A 167 11.20 -14.46 4.96
C ALA A 167 12.70 -14.39 4.57
N ASP A 168 13.35 -13.25 4.80
CA ASP A 168 14.78 -13.05 4.55
C ASP A 168 15.63 -14.04 5.36
N ASN A 169 15.38 -14.17 6.66
CA ASN A 169 16.07 -15.14 7.50
C ASN A 169 15.78 -16.60 7.08
N ALA A 170 14.58 -16.91 6.65
CA ALA A 170 14.26 -18.26 6.15
C ALA A 170 15.06 -18.57 4.88
N GLY A 171 15.21 -17.60 3.97
CA GLY A 171 16.05 -17.71 2.78
C GLY A 171 17.52 -17.93 3.12
N GLY A 172 18.06 -17.12 4.04
CA GLY A 172 19.42 -17.25 4.53
C GLY A 172 19.70 -18.61 5.18
N ASN A 173 18.78 -19.11 6.00
CA ASN A 173 18.90 -20.44 6.62
C ASN A 173 18.87 -21.56 5.57
N ALA A 174 18.00 -21.47 4.57
CA ALA A 174 17.93 -22.46 3.48
C ALA A 174 19.22 -22.50 2.67
N GLU A 175 19.82 -21.32 2.40
CA GLU A 175 21.11 -21.24 1.69
C GLU A 175 22.26 -21.78 2.51
N MET A 176 22.44 -21.32 3.75
CA MET A 176 23.57 -21.71 4.61
C MET A 176 23.52 -23.17 5.01
N SER A 177 22.35 -23.79 5.13
CA SER A 177 22.22 -25.23 5.46
C SER A 177 22.26 -26.14 4.24
N GLY A 178 22.42 -25.60 3.03
CA GLY A 178 22.52 -26.42 1.80
C GLY A 178 21.22 -27.18 1.50
N MET A 179 20.04 -26.60 1.78
CA MET A 179 18.77 -27.24 1.53
C MET A 179 18.53 -27.50 0.03
N PRO A 180 17.63 -28.44 -0.33
CA PRO A 180 17.29 -28.73 -1.72
C PRO A 180 16.86 -27.47 -2.49
N PRO A 181 17.16 -27.39 -3.80
CA PRO A 181 16.84 -26.20 -4.62
C PRO A 181 15.36 -25.79 -4.60
N GLU A 182 14.46 -26.74 -4.39
CA GLU A 182 13.02 -26.49 -4.29
C GLU A 182 12.65 -25.65 -3.06
N VAL A 183 13.34 -25.85 -1.93
CA VAL A 183 13.16 -25.07 -0.71
C VAL A 183 13.67 -23.67 -0.95
N ARG A 184 14.84 -23.53 -1.56
CA ARG A 184 15.45 -22.24 -1.90
C ARG A 184 14.54 -21.42 -2.84
N GLN A 185 14.00 -22.04 -3.87
CA GLN A 185 13.10 -21.39 -4.80
C GLN A 185 11.83 -20.82 -4.11
N ARG A 186 11.32 -21.54 -3.10
CA ARG A 186 10.16 -21.06 -2.31
C ARG A 186 10.54 -19.89 -1.42
N THR A 187 11.66 -19.96 -0.73
CA THR A 187 12.13 -18.86 0.13
C THR A 187 12.47 -17.61 -0.67
N ASP A 188 13.11 -17.76 -1.84
CA ASP A 188 13.42 -16.64 -2.73
C ASP A 188 12.14 -15.93 -3.27
N ALA A 189 11.09 -16.72 -3.56
CA ALA A 189 9.81 -16.15 -3.98
C ALA A 189 9.14 -15.33 -2.87
N LEU A 190 9.27 -15.76 -1.61
CA LEU A 190 8.75 -15.07 -0.45
C LEU A 190 9.58 -13.81 -0.14
N ASP A 191 10.90 -13.89 -0.23
CA ASP A 191 11.83 -12.78 -0.03
C ASP A 191 11.61 -11.67 -1.08
N SER A 192 11.49 -12.04 -2.35
CA SER A 192 11.15 -11.10 -3.43
C SER A 192 9.81 -10.38 -3.22
N LEU A 193 8.83 -11.01 -2.54
CA LEU A 193 7.58 -10.39 -2.16
C LEU A 193 7.80 -9.31 -1.10
N CYS A 194 8.65 -9.58 -0.11
CA CYS A 194 8.93 -8.69 1.01
C CYS A 194 9.49 -7.35 0.55
N TYR A 195 10.45 -7.34 -0.36
CA TYR A 195 10.99 -6.09 -0.91
C TYR A 195 9.90 -5.20 -1.54
N THR A 196 8.91 -5.78 -2.20
CA THR A 196 7.80 -5.02 -2.78
C THR A 196 6.85 -4.49 -1.70
N THR A 197 6.53 -5.29 -0.69
CA THR A 197 5.62 -4.88 0.40
C THR A 197 6.24 -3.81 1.28
N ALA A 198 7.49 -3.95 1.68
CA ALA A 198 8.19 -2.95 2.50
C ALA A 198 8.23 -1.56 1.84
N VAL A 199 8.48 -1.49 0.52
CA VAL A 199 8.46 -0.22 -0.22
C VAL A 199 7.03 0.34 -0.35
N THR A 200 6.03 -0.54 -0.53
CA THR A 200 4.62 -0.14 -0.56
C THR A 200 4.18 0.47 0.76
N ASP A 201 4.56 -0.14 1.87
CA ASP A 201 4.27 0.32 3.23
C ASP A 201 4.94 1.67 3.51
N THR A 202 6.19 1.84 3.08
CA THR A 202 6.89 3.12 3.13
C THR A 202 6.17 4.19 2.31
N GLY A 203 5.69 3.87 1.11
CA GLY A 203 4.93 4.79 0.24
C GLY A 203 3.65 5.28 0.89
N VAL A 204 2.90 4.38 1.55
CA VAL A 204 1.68 4.72 2.30
C VAL A 204 1.99 5.53 3.56
N ALA A 205 3.11 5.25 4.25
CA ALA A 205 3.49 5.96 5.47
C ALA A 205 3.94 7.42 5.21
N ILE A 206 4.49 7.70 4.02
CA ILE A 206 4.93 9.05 3.62
C ILE A 206 3.74 9.88 3.09
N GLY A 207 2.75 9.26 2.47
CA GLY A 207 1.53 9.91 1.93
C GLY A 207 0.58 10.35 3.00
#